data_7558678dd0a0c38a7bdc8d6faa06077b
#
_entry.id   7558678dd0a0c38a7bdc8d6faa06077b
#
_cell.length_a   1.000
_cell.length_b   1.000
_cell.length_c   1.000
_cell.angle_alpha   90.00
_cell.angle_beta   90.00
_cell.angle_gamma   90.00
#
_symmetry.space_group_name_H-M   'P 1'
#
loop_
_entity.id
_entity.type
_entity.pdbx_description
1 polymer ?
#
loop_
_entity_poly.entity_id
_entity_poly.type
_entity_poly.pdbx_seq_one_letter_code
_entity_poly.pdbx_strand_id
1 'polypeptide(L)'
;MSAGASEVESPETSAAATVPRIVTNTVEFPYRRSLGPVVGGYFIALAAGRITGVRSGARVLCPPLEYDPDTGAATSGELVDVGPAGTVWTWTWVPVPDARHPLDRPFAFALIQLDGADTSLMHVVDAPEGALRSGLRVVARFRAEPKGRPDDLAYFVPEETAGCAEAVPGIVDAAARAAAGPGEPVATMEFWSSLTYKEALAPAGERYARSMMAGRLIGQRCPTCAKVYAPPRDFCPIDGIPLDESQDLVLPDRGVVTNFTIVTPVAYPGQKETEPFVRVSVLLDEVEALLGLQPVVDVANEDVRPGMRVEAVWLPEAERSADEFGNRGWGATTGAIAGWRPTGEPDLPVERYLDRVF
;
A
#
# COMPACT_ATOMS: atom_id res chain seq x y z
N MET A 1 8.07 69.84 26.51
CA MET A 1 6.87 68.97 26.39
C MET A 1 7.20 67.90 25.41
N SER A 2 7.61 66.76 25.93
CA SER A 2 8.02 65.60 25.15
C SER A 2 6.81 64.60 25.09
N ALA A 3 6.37 64.32 23.88
CA ALA A 3 5.33 63.35 23.65
C ALA A 3 5.95 61.96 23.52
N GLY A 4 5.61 61.06 24.44
CA GLY A 4 6.04 59.68 24.40
C GLY A 4 5.31 58.90 23.30
N ALA A 5 6.07 58.24 22.45
CA ALA A 5 5.56 57.25 21.52
C ALA A 5 5.40 55.94 22.30
N SER A 6 4.20 55.45 22.35
CA SER A 6 3.90 54.08 22.84
C SER A 6 4.32 53.07 21.76
N GLU A 7 5.30 52.24 22.06
CA GLU A 7 5.61 51.05 21.29
C GLU A 7 4.43 50.07 21.39
N VAL A 8 3.88 49.76 20.24
CA VAL A 8 2.90 48.65 20.11
C VAL A 8 3.73 47.36 20.06
N GLU A 9 3.69 46.59 21.13
CA GLU A 9 4.22 45.24 21.14
C GLU A 9 3.54 44.39 20.06
N SER A 10 4.33 43.89 19.13
CA SER A 10 3.90 42.91 18.16
C SER A 10 3.60 41.57 18.88
N PRO A 11 2.49 40.88 18.57
CA PRO A 11 2.20 39.60 19.19
C PRO A 11 3.29 38.59 18.83
N GLU A 12 3.85 37.96 19.85
CA GLU A 12 4.83 36.87 19.74
C GLU A 12 4.34 35.84 18.76
N THR A 13 5.16 35.57 17.76
CA THR A 13 4.96 34.53 16.76
C THR A 13 5.01 33.17 17.49
N SER A 14 3.84 32.60 17.73
CA SER A 14 3.73 31.18 18.13
C SER A 14 4.64 30.35 17.22
N ALA A 15 5.46 29.48 17.81
CA ALA A 15 6.38 28.62 17.09
C ALA A 15 5.58 27.86 16.02
N ALA A 16 5.77 28.24 14.75
CA ALA A 16 5.07 27.60 13.63
C ALA A 16 5.42 26.12 13.63
N ALA A 17 4.43 25.27 13.85
CA ALA A 17 4.60 23.82 13.78
C ALA A 17 5.31 23.46 12.48
N THR A 18 6.44 22.78 12.60
CA THR A 18 7.25 22.39 11.43
C THR A 18 6.49 21.27 10.71
N VAL A 19 5.92 21.60 9.56
CA VAL A 19 5.28 20.61 8.70
C VAL A 19 6.35 19.88 7.90
N PRO A 20 6.38 18.55 7.89
CA PRO A 20 7.37 17.82 7.11
C PRO A 20 7.18 18.10 5.63
N ARG A 21 8.29 18.35 4.92
CA ARG A 21 8.27 18.52 3.46
C ARG A 21 7.98 17.23 2.71
N ILE A 22 8.22 16.09 3.36
CA ILE A 22 8.01 14.76 2.80
C ILE A 22 7.03 14.03 3.72
N VAL A 23 5.92 13.62 3.16
CA VAL A 23 4.94 12.74 3.82
C VAL A 23 5.10 11.33 3.29
N THR A 24 4.89 10.36 4.18
CA THR A 24 4.95 8.94 3.83
C THR A 24 3.53 8.39 3.79
N ASN A 25 3.18 7.75 2.70
CA ASN A 25 1.89 7.09 2.53
C ASN A 25 2.12 5.61 2.21
N THR A 26 1.53 4.72 3.01
CA THR A 26 1.60 3.28 2.78
C THR A 26 0.22 2.75 2.41
N VAL A 27 0.15 2.11 1.25
CA VAL A 27 -1.05 1.42 0.78
C VAL A 27 -0.81 -0.07 0.90
N GLU A 28 -1.65 -0.74 1.69
CA GLU A 28 -1.53 -2.17 1.97
C GLU A 28 -2.81 -2.89 1.57
N PHE A 29 -2.64 -3.98 0.83
CA PHE A 29 -3.72 -4.85 0.41
C PHE A 29 -3.38 -6.30 0.76
N PRO A 30 -3.71 -6.75 1.97
CA PRO A 30 -3.70 -8.17 2.28
C PRO A 30 -4.98 -8.80 1.70
N TYR A 31 -4.83 -9.83 0.88
CA TYR A 31 -5.97 -10.59 0.40
C TYR A 31 -5.63 -12.07 0.28
N ARG A 32 -6.65 -12.90 0.39
CA ARG A 32 -6.56 -14.35 0.25
C ARG A 32 -7.08 -14.75 -1.12
N ARG A 33 -6.32 -15.57 -1.83
CA ARG A 33 -6.78 -16.16 -3.10
C ARG A 33 -6.72 -17.67 -3.05
N SER A 34 -7.66 -18.32 -3.73
CA SER A 34 -7.56 -19.72 -4.06
C SER A 34 -6.42 -19.97 -5.05
N LEU A 35 -5.67 -21.04 -4.85
CA LEU A 35 -4.52 -21.36 -5.70
C LEU A 35 -4.90 -22.15 -6.95
N GLY A 36 -6.07 -22.79 -6.96
CA GLY A 36 -6.42 -23.72 -8.03
C GLY A 36 -5.57 -25.01 -8.03
N PRO A 37 -5.84 -25.96 -8.95
CA PRO A 37 -5.19 -27.26 -8.92
C PRO A 37 -3.71 -27.21 -9.33
N VAL A 38 -3.34 -26.35 -10.28
CA VAL A 38 -1.96 -26.29 -10.82
C VAL A 38 -1.02 -25.68 -9.79
N VAL A 39 -1.33 -24.44 -9.34
CA VAL A 39 -0.49 -23.74 -8.36
C VAL A 39 -0.57 -24.38 -6.98
N GLY A 40 -1.74 -24.86 -6.56
CA GLY A 40 -1.89 -25.60 -5.30
C GLY A 40 -1.09 -26.90 -5.30
N GLY A 41 -1.13 -27.66 -6.39
CA GLY A 41 -0.31 -28.86 -6.56
C GLY A 41 1.19 -28.58 -6.50
N TYR A 42 1.64 -27.45 -7.05
CA TYR A 42 3.04 -26.99 -6.95
C TYR A 42 3.45 -26.76 -5.50
N PHE A 43 2.65 -26.04 -4.70
CA PHE A 43 2.99 -25.81 -3.30
C PHE A 43 2.96 -27.08 -2.45
N ILE A 44 2.03 -28.00 -2.73
CA ILE A 44 2.05 -29.32 -2.09
C ILE A 44 3.34 -30.07 -2.42
N ALA A 45 3.80 -30.00 -3.66
CA ALA A 45 5.06 -30.62 -4.08
C ALA A 45 6.27 -29.97 -3.37
N LEU A 46 6.32 -28.62 -3.28
CA LEU A 46 7.38 -27.90 -2.56
C LEU A 46 7.43 -28.32 -1.09
N ALA A 47 6.27 -28.39 -0.43
CA ALA A 47 6.16 -28.87 0.95
C ALA A 47 6.64 -30.32 1.12
N ALA A 48 6.67 -31.10 0.06
CA ALA A 48 7.21 -32.46 0.03
C ALA A 48 8.66 -32.55 -0.50
N GLY A 49 9.37 -31.44 -0.67
CA GLY A 49 10.75 -31.40 -1.15
C GLY A 49 10.90 -31.66 -2.65
N ARG A 50 9.85 -31.49 -3.42
CA ARG A 50 9.85 -31.66 -4.88
C ARG A 50 9.49 -30.35 -5.57
N ILE A 51 10.10 -30.12 -6.72
CA ILE A 51 9.74 -29.01 -7.60
C ILE A 51 9.00 -29.60 -8.78
N THR A 52 7.88 -29.00 -9.19
CA THR A 52 7.11 -29.47 -10.33
C THR A 52 6.95 -28.38 -11.38
N GLY A 53 6.92 -28.78 -12.63
CA GLY A 53 6.42 -27.99 -13.74
C GLY A 53 5.08 -28.50 -14.23
N VAL A 54 4.46 -27.80 -15.19
CA VAL A 54 3.22 -28.24 -15.85
C VAL A 54 3.48 -28.47 -17.33
N ARG A 55 2.84 -29.50 -17.90
CA ARG A 55 2.92 -29.74 -19.35
C ARG A 55 2.10 -28.73 -20.14
N SER A 56 2.72 -28.16 -21.16
CA SER A 56 2.06 -27.38 -22.21
C SER A 56 2.57 -27.86 -23.57
N GLY A 57 1.77 -28.70 -24.25
CA GLY A 57 2.22 -29.42 -25.44
C GLY A 57 3.43 -30.29 -25.14
N ALA A 58 4.54 -30.09 -25.86
CA ALA A 58 5.79 -30.81 -25.66
C ALA A 58 6.69 -30.17 -24.56
N ARG A 59 6.33 -28.99 -24.03
CA ARG A 59 7.12 -28.23 -23.07
C ARG A 59 6.70 -28.52 -21.64
N VAL A 60 7.63 -28.30 -20.72
CA VAL A 60 7.41 -28.27 -19.28
C VAL A 60 7.70 -26.86 -18.76
N LEU A 61 6.65 -26.20 -18.29
CA LEU A 61 6.74 -24.84 -17.74
C LEU A 61 7.00 -24.90 -16.24
N CYS A 62 8.07 -24.29 -15.76
CA CYS A 62 8.39 -24.14 -14.33
C CYS A 62 8.79 -22.69 -14.04
N PRO A 63 8.13 -21.98 -13.10
CA PRO A 63 7.02 -22.48 -12.24
C PRO A 63 5.78 -22.83 -13.08
N PRO A 64 4.90 -23.71 -12.59
CA PRO A 64 3.74 -24.13 -13.36
C PRO A 64 2.71 -23.00 -13.48
N LEU A 65 2.11 -22.90 -14.66
CA LEU A 65 1.10 -21.91 -15.01
C LEU A 65 -0.18 -22.60 -15.48
N GLU A 66 -1.33 -21.98 -15.26
CA GLU A 66 -2.63 -22.48 -15.73
C GLU A 66 -2.81 -22.26 -17.24
N TYR A 67 -2.11 -21.26 -17.80
CA TYR A 67 -2.13 -20.92 -19.22
C TYR A 67 -0.71 -20.80 -19.77
N ASP A 68 -0.53 -21.26 -20.98
CA ASP A 68 0.73 -21.12 -21.70
C ASP A 68 0.96 -19.62 -22.06
N PRO A 69 2.10 -19.02 -21.66
CA PRO A 69 2.33 -17.60 -21.85
C PRO A 69 2.50 -17.17 -23.32
N ASP A 70 2.88 -18.10 -24.19
CA ASP A 70 3.12 -17.79 -25.60
C ASP A 70 1.84 -17.91 -26.43
N THR A 71 0.93 -18.81 -26.06
CA THR A 71 -0.27 -19.12 -26.84
C THR A 71 -1.57 -18.67 -26.19
N GLY A 72 -1.56 -18.42 -24.88
CA GLY A 72 -2.77 -18.16 -24.07
C GLY A 72 -3.68 -19.38 -23.89
N ALA A 73 -3.30 -20.54 -24.39
CA ALA A 73 -4.07 -21.77 -24.22
C ALA A 73 -3.93 -22.33 -22.79
N ALA A 74 -4.96 -22.98 -22.29
CA ALA A 74 -4.90 -23.68 -21.02
C ALA A 74 -3.84 -24.79 -21.09
N THR A 75 -3.05 -24.94 -20.02
CA THR A 75 -2.11 -26.04 -19.87
C THR A 75 -2.84 -27.34 -19.57
N SER A 76 -2.15 -28.48 -19.67
CA SER A 76 -2.77 -29.79 -19.40
C SER A 76 -3.23 -29.98 -17.94
N GLY A 77 -2.69 -29.17 -17.02
CA GLY A 77 -2.83 -29.41 -15.57
C GLY A 77 -2.01 -30.57 -15.03
N GLU A 78 -1.34 -31.35 -15.90
CA GLU A 78 -0.45 -32.45 -15.50
C GLU A 78 0.85 -31.88 -14.94
N LEU A 79 1.08 -32.09 -13.64
CA LEU A 79 2.32 -31.73 -12.98
C LEU A 79 3.36 -32.85 -13.13
N VAL A 80 4.57 -32.45 -13.48
CA VAL A 80 5.73 -33.34 -13.64
C VAL A 80 6.88 -32.84 -12.77
N ASP A 81 7.65 -33.76 -12.17
CA ASP A 81 8.81 -33.39 -11.37
C ASP A 81 9.93 -32.82 -12.26
N VAL A 82 10.58 -31.76 -11.77
CA VAL A 82 11.74 -31.12 -12.36
C VAL A 82 12.80 -30.87 -11.28
N GLY A 83 14.06 -30.70 -11.69
CA GLY A 83 15.15 -30.50 -10.75
C GLY A 83 15.41 -31.72 -9.84
N PRO A 84 15.90 -31.56 -8.58
CA PRO A 84 16.14 -30.30 -7.86
C PRO A 84 17.41 -29.53 -8.28
N ALA A 85 18.16 -30.03 -9.23
CA ALA A 85 19.32 -29.36 -9.82
C ALA A 85 18.92 -28.55 -11.06
N GLY A 86 19.74 -27.56 -11.42
CA GLY A 86 19.52 -26.72 -12.59
C GLY A 86 20.75 -25.90 -12.95
N THR A 87 20.61 -25.08 -13.98
CA THR A 87 21.68 -24.25 -14.51
C THR A 87 21.29 -22.77 -14.45
N VAL A 88 22.18 -21.94 -13.94
CA VAL A 88 22.03 -20.48 -13.93
C VAL A 88 22.19 -19.94 -15.34
N TRP A 89 21.19 -19.21 -15.82
CA TRP A 89 21.27 -18.52 -17.12
C TRP A 89 21.84 -17.12 -16.98
N THR A 90 21.26 -16.33 -16.06
CA THR A 90 21.69 -14.97 -15.74
C THR A 90 21.42 -14.70 -14.27
N TRP A 91 22.06 -13.69 -13.72
CA TRP A 91 21.97 -13.37 -12.31
C TRP A 91 22.22 -11.89 -12.04
N THR A 92 21.82 -11.42 -10.87
CA THR A 92 22.13 -10.11 -10.32
C THR A 92 22.57 -10.27 -8.87
N TRP A 93 23.60 -9.52 -8.48
CA TRP A 93 24.19 -9.58 -7.16
C TRP A 93 23.53 -8.59 -6.20
N VAL A 94 23.26 -9.00 -4.99
CA VAL A 94 22.76 -8.20 -3.87
C VAL A 94 23.83 -8.13 -2.79
N PRO A 95 24.69 -7.10 -2.80
CA PRO A 95 25.84 -7.01 -1.88
C PRO A 95 25.42 -6.65 -0.45
N VAL A 96 24.32 -5.88 -0.30
CA VAL A 96 23.83 -5.40 1.00
C VAL A 96 22.33 -5.66 1.08
N PRO A 97 21.91 -6.84 1.57
CA PRO A 97 20.51 -7.13 1.76
C PRO A 97 19.92 -6.29 2.89
N ASP A 98 18.59 -6.06 2.81
CA ASP A 98 17.79 -5.43 3.86
C ASP A 98 16.73 -6.41 4.39
N ALA A 99 15.90 -5.98 5.34
CA ALA A 99 14.88 -6.81 5.98
C ALA A 99 13.80 -7.37 5.04
N ARG A 100 13.70 -6.88 3.78
CA ARG A 100 12.77 -7.37 2.77
C ARG A 100 13.36 -8.50 1.92
N HIS A 101 14.67 -8.70 2.00
CA HIS A 101 15.34 -9.74 1.24
C HIS A 101 15.22 -11.11 1.93
N PRO A 102 15.24 -12.20 1.15
CA PRO A 102 15.08 -13.55 1.67
C PRO A 102 16.27 -14.05 2.51
N LEU A 103 17.46 -13.46 2.35
CA LEU A 103 18.66 -13.74 3.12
C LEU A 103 19.20 -12.45 3.74
N ASP A 104 19.81 -12.57 4.90
CA ASP A 104 20.47 -11.50 5.67
C ASP A 104 21.95 -11.30 5.33
N ARG A 105 22.47 -12.07 4.39
CA ARG A 105 23.84 -12.04 3.87
C ARG A 105 23.84 -11.83 2.35
N PRO A 106 24.97 -11.39 1.75
CA PRO A 106 25.07 -11.21 0.31
C PRO A 106 24.66 -12.46 -0.47
N PHE A 107 23.92 -12.28 -1.57
CA PHE A 107 23.39 -13.37 -2.38
C PHE A 107 23.11 -12.89 -3.81
N ALA A 108 22.69 -13.78 -4.70
CA ALA A 108 22.18 -13.41 -6.00
C ALA A 108 20.72 -13.80 -6.22
N PHE A 109 19.98 -12.97 -6.97
CA PHE A 109 18.81 -13.46 -7.69
C PHE A 109 19.27 -13.98 -9.05
N ALA A 110 18.79 -15.15 -9.46
CA ALA A 110 19.16 -15.78 -10.72
C ALA A 110 17.95 -16.35 -11.44
N LEU A 111 18.01 -16.36 -12.77
CA LEU A 111 17.15 -17.20 -13.59
C LEU A 111 17.81 -18.59 -13.71
N ILE A 112 17.13 -19.59 -13.20
CA ILE A 112 17.62 -20.97 -13.11
C ILE A 112 16.73 -21.86 -13.99
N GLN A 113 17.29 -22.49 -14.98
CA GLN A 113 16.61 -23.54 -15.73
C GLN A 113 16.84 -24.86 -15.01
N LEU A 114 15.77 -25.41 -14.43
CA LEU A 114 15.80 -26.70 -13.75
C LEU A 114 15.92 -27.86 -14.76
N ASP A 115 16.56 -28.92 -14.35
CA ASP A 115 16.66 -30.12 -15.16
C ASP A 115 15.25 -30.69 -15.43
N GLY A 116 14.90 -30.87 -16.70
CA GLY A 116 13.58 -31.29 -17.12
C GLY A 116 12.55 -30.18 -17.33
N ALA A 117 12.93 -28.91 -17.12
CA ALA A 117 12.08 -27.75 -17.43
C ALA A 117 12.53 -27.03 -18.69
N ASP A 118 11.58 -26.46 -19.45
CA ASP A 118 11.84 -25.67 -20.67
C ASP A 118 11.78 -24.16 -20.41
N THR A 119 11.42 -23.75 -19.20
CA THR A 119 11.41 -22.34 -18.74
C THR A 119 12.31 -22.17 -17.53
N SER A 120 12.67 -20.90 -17.23
CA SER A 120 13.53 -20.60 -16.10
C SER A 120 12.71 -20.10 -14.90
N LEU A 121 13.10 -20.56 -13.71
CA LEU A 121 12.61 -20.09 -12.41
C LEU A 121 13.53 -18.97 -11.91
N MET A 122 12.98 -17.81 -11.56
CA MET A 122 13.72 -16.80 -10.82
C MET A 122 13.77 -17.17 -9.33
N HIS A 123 14.98 -17.34 -8.81
CA HIS A 123 15.14 -17.69 -7.40
C HIS A 123 16.48 -17.19 -6.83
N VAL A 124 16.64 -17.36 -5.52
CA VAL A 124 17.86 -17.01 -4.78
C VAL A 124 18.94 -18.05 -4.99
N VAL A 125 20.17 -17.59 -5.21
CA VAL A 125 21.38 -18.41 -5.17
C VAL A 125 22.27 -17.90 -4.05
N ASP A 126 22.49 -18.76 -3.05
CA ASP A 126 23.40 -18.53 -1.94
C ASP A 126 24.80 -19.05 -2.33
N ALA A 127 25.61 -18.14 -2.81
CA ALA A 127 26.97 -18.42 -3.27
C ALA A 127 27.84 -17.16 -3.12
N PRO A 128 29.16 -17.27 -3.02
CA PRO A 128 30.06 -16.13 -3.11
C PRO A 128 29.95 -15.46 -4.51
N GLU A 129 30.10 -14.14 -4.58
CA GLU A 129 30.03 -13.40 -5.84
C GLU A 129 30.95 -13.99 -6.94
N GLY A 130 32.19 -14.34 -6.59
CA GLY A 130 33.15 -14.88 -7.52
C GLY A 130 32.83 -16.29 -8.06
N ALA A 131 31.86 -17.00 -7.48
CA ALA A 131 31.40 -18.29 -7.98
C ALA A 131 30.28 -18.15 -9.02
N LEU A 132 29.62 -17.00 -9.05
CA LEU A 132 28.47 -16.76 -9.92
C LEU A 132 28.89 -16.57 -11.39
N ARG A 133 28.28 -17.34 -12.25
CA ARG A 133 28.48 -17.28 -13.72
C ARG A 133 27.29 -17.93 -14.45
N SER A 134 27.04 -17.54 -15.67
CA SER A 134 26.14 -18.30 -16.54
C SER A 134 26.70 -19.70 -16.76
N GLY A 135 25.84 -20.70 -16.71
CA GLY A 135 26.25 -22.10 -16.76
C GLY A 135 26.61 -22.71 -15.39
N LEU A 136 26.57 -21.95 -14.29
CA LEU A 136 26.77 -22.49 -12.94
C LEU A 136 25.68 -23.53 -12.64
N ARG A 137 26.12 -24.72 -12.24
CA ARG A 137 25.21 -25.75 -11.76
C ARG A 137 24.86 -25.50 -10.31
N VAL A 138 23.56 -25.55 -9.99
CA VAL A 138 23.02 -25.28 -8.66
C VAL A 138 22.00 -26.35 -8.25
N VAL A 139 21.82 -26.53 -6.97
CA VAL A 139 20.87 -27.49 -6.40
C VAL A 139 20.03 -26.84 -5.31
N ALA A 140 18.75 -27.20 -5.27
CA ALA A 140 17.74 -26.65 -4.36
C ALA A 140 17.98 -27.01 -2.90
N ARG A 141 17.64 -26.09 -2.00
CA ARG A 141 17.52 -26.25 -0.55
C ARG A 141 16.08 -25.91 -0.14
N PHE A 142 15.55 -26.66 0.81
CA PHE A 142 14.18 -26.59 1.29
C PHE A 142 14.13 -26.26 2.78
N ARG A 143 13.02 -25.68 3.23
CA ARG A 143 12.74 -25.59 4.67
C ARG A 143 12.49 -26.99 5.22
N ALA A 144 13.07 -27.29 6.39
CA ALA A 144 12.81 -28.54 7.10
C ALA A 144 11.33 -28.64 7.53
N GLU A 145 10.77 -27.50 7.96
CA GLU A 145 9.34 -27.37 8.33
C GLU A 145 8.64 -26.51 7.26
N PRO A 146 7.85 -27.14 6.37
CA PRO A 146 7.14 -26.41 5.32
C PRO A 146 5.99 -25.59 5.90
N LYS A 147 5.74 -24.45 5.29
CA LYS A 147 4.69 -23.48 5.64
C LYS A 147 3.57 -23.39 4.61
N GLY A 148 3.67 -24.17 3.52
CA GLY A 148 2.78 -24.06 2.38
C GLY A 148 2.94 -22.74 1.61
N ARG A 149 4.17 -22.25 1.50
CA ARG A 149 4.53 -20.95 0.88
C ARG A 149 5.59 -21.15 -0.19
N PRO A 150 5.76 -20.18 -1.12
CA PRO A 150 6.83 -20.22 -2.11
C PRO A 150 8.22 -20.40 -1.51
N ASP A 151 8.43 -19.88 -0.30
CA ASP A 151 9.70 -19.95 0.43
C ASP A 151 9.94 -21.31 1.14
N ASP A 152 9.09 -22.31 0.95
CA ASP A 152 9.40 -23.71 1.26
C ASP A 152 10.57 -24.23 0.40
N LEU A 153 10.70 -23.70 -0.82
CA LEU A 153 11.94 -23.70 -1.60
C LEU A 153 12.78 -22.51 -1.12
N ALA A 154 13.76 -22.76 -0.25
CA ALA A 154 14.47 -21.69 0.44
C ALA A 154 15.44 -20.91 -0.47
N TYR A 155 16.36 -21.63 -1.14
CA TYR A 155 17.35 -21.09 -2.06
C TYR A 155 18.08 -22.20 -2.79
N PHE A 156 18.96 -21.84 -3.72
CA PHE A 156 19.86 -22.75 -4.40
C PHE A 156 21.31 -22.51 -3.94
N VAL A 157 22.12 -23.56 -3.99
CA VAL A 157 23.57 -23.47 -3.74
C VAL A 157 24.31 -24.09 -4.92
N PRO A 158 25.60 -23.74 -5.18
CA PRO A 158 26.40 -24.42 -6.18
C PRO A 158 26.46 -25.92 -5.93
N GLU A 159 26.23 -26.74 -6.94
CA GLU A 159 26.19 -28.19 -6.86
C GLU A 159 27.54 -28.76 -6.33
N GLU A 160 28.65 -28.17 -6.76
CA GLU A 160 30.01 -28.54 -6.37
C GLU A 160 30.25 -28.44 -4.86
N THR A 161 29.62 -27.49 -4.18
CA THR A 161 29.77 -27.22 -2.75
C THR A 161 28.60 -27.72 -1.90
N ALA A 162 27.60 -28.31 -2.53
CA ALA A 162 26.35 -28.69 -1.85
C ALA A 162 26.55 -29.69 -0.69
N GLY A 163 27.53 -30.58 -0.82
CA GLY A 163 27.88 -31.57 0.22
C GLY A 163 28.81 -31.02 1.32
N CYS A 164 29.41 -29.87 1.10
CA CYS A 164 30.35 -29.22 2.03
C CYS A 164 29.78 -27.94 2.67
N ALA A 165 28.57 -27.52 2.23
CA ALA A 165 27.94 -26.32 2.78
C ALA A 165 27.64 -26.51 4.27
N GLU A 166 27.98 -25.49 5.10
CA GLU A 166 27.66 -25.47 6.51
C GLU A 166 26.15 -25.64 6.69
N ALA A 167 25.76 -26.53 7.59
CA ALA A 167 24.34 -26.81 7.84
C ALA A 167 23.65 -25.56 8.41
N VAL A 168 22.74 -24.99 7.63
CA VAL A 168 21.91 -23.87 8.10
C VAL A 168 20.70 -24.44 8.87
N PRO A 169 20.52 -24.07 10.14
CA PRO A 169 19.39 -24.55 10.92
C PRO A 169 18.05 -24.32 10.20
N GLY A 170 17.22 -25.38 10.15
CA GLY A 170 15.92 -25.33 9.49
C GLY A 170 15.94 -25.40 7.95
N ILE A 171 17.12 -25.65 7.34
CA ILE A 171 17.28 -25.85 5.89
C ILE A 171 17.86 -27.24 5.63
N VAL A 172 17.26 -27.96 4.67
CA VAL A 172 17.60 -29.34 4.30
C VAL A 172 17.68 -29.50 2.78
N ASP A 173 18.28 -30.59 2.33
CA ASP A 173 18.24 -30.97 0.93
C ASP A 173 16.86 -31.59 0.55
N ALA A 174 16.64 -31.79 -0.75
CA ALA A 174 15.41 -32.34 -1.27
C ALA A 174 15.10 -33.76 -0.74
N ALA A 175 16.12 -34.61 -0.60
CA ALA A 175 15.95 -35.97 -0.13
C ALA A 175 15.52 -36.04 1.34
N ALA A 176 16.17 -35.23 2.20
CA ALA A 176 15.81 -35.11 3.60
C ALA A 176 14.41 -34.53 3.80
N ARG A 177 14.03 -33.52 2.99
CA ARG A 177 12.67 -32.96 3.05
C ARG A 177 11.62 -33.98 2.58
N ALA A 178 11.87 -34.71 1.50
CA ALA A 178 10.98 -35.77 1.01
C ALA A 178 10.79 -36.93 2.03
N ALA A 179 11.85 -37.27 2.75
CA ALA A 179 11.81 -38.30 3.79
C ALA A 179 10.92 -37.95 5.00
N ALA A 180 10.75 -36.64 5.26
CA ALA A 180 9.87 -36.16 6.33
C ALA A 180 8.38 -36.18 6.00
N GLY A 181 8.01 -36.59 4.77
CA GLY A 181 6.62 -36.72 4.29
C GLY A 181 6.02 -35.40 3.74
N PRO A 182 4.84 -35.48 3.12
CA PRO A 182 4.14 -34.33 2.58
C PRO A 182 3.67 -33.39 3.72
N GLY A 183 3.68 -32.09 3.46
CA GLY A 183 3.05 -31.11 4.32
C GLY A 183 1.52 -31.12 4.17
N GLU A 184 0.86 -30.28 4.95
CA GLU A 184 -0.58 -30.05 4.82
C GLU A 184 -0.91 -29.46 3.43
N PRO A 185 -2.06 -29.87 2.84
CA PRO A 185 -2.49 -29.33 1.55
C PRO A 185 -2.74 -27.81 1.60
N VAL A 186 -2.23 -27.08 0.63
CA VAL A 186 -2.40 -25.64 0.52
C VAL A 186 -3.48 -25.31 -0.49
N ALA A 187 -4.64 -24.86 -0.03
CA ALA A 187 -5.77 -24.50 -0.89
C ALA A 187 -5.85 -22.99 -1.17
N THR A 188 -5.36 -22.18 -0.25
CA THR A 188 -5.36 -20.71 -0.35
C THR A 188 -4.01 -20.15 0.03
N MET A 189 -3.68 -18.98 -0.50
CA MET A 189 -2.49 -18.22 -0.14
C MET A 189 -2.86 -16.78 0.16
N GLU A 190 -2.23 -16.23 1.18
CA GLU A 190 -2.30 -14.80 1.45
C GLU A 190 -1.31 -14.05 0.58
N PHE A 191 -1.79 -13.01 -0.09
CA PHE A 191 -0.98 -12.05 -0.80
C PHE A 191 -0.93 -10.77 0.01
N TRP A 192 0.27 -10.30 0.24
CA TRP A 192 0.50 -9.01 0.87
C TRP A 192 1.12 -8.08 -0.17
N SER A 193 0.35 -7.08 -0.59
CA SER A 193 0.88 -5.99 -1.40
C SER A 193 1.02 -4.77 -0.51
N SER A 194 2.22 -4.25 -0.34
CA SER A 194 2.51 -3.06 0.44
C SER A 194 3.37 -2.12 -0.39
N LEU A 195 2.87 -0.91 -0.60
CA LEU A 195 3.55 0.14 -1.36
C LEU A 195 3.70 1.36 -0.47
N THR A 196 4.95 1.75 -0.21
CA THR A 196 5.26 2.95 0.56
C THR A 196 5.74 4.05 -0.37
N TYR A 197 4.97 5.13 -0.42
CA TYR A 197 5.29 6.33 -1.17
C TYR A 197 5.88 7.37 -0.25
N LYS A 198 6.89 8.08 -0.74
CA LYS A 198 7.39 9.32 -0.14
C LYS A 198 7.05 10.45 -1.10
N GLU A 199 6.15 11.32 -0.68
CA GLU A 199 5.70 12.45 -1.49
C GLU A 199 6.23 13.76 -0.90
N ALA A 200 6.84 14.58 -1.74
CA ALA A 200 7.10 15.96 -1.37
C ALA A 200 5.77 16.74 -1.44
N LEU A 201 5.43 17.45 -0.37
CA LEU A 201 4.28 18.35 -0.41
C LEU A 201 4.57 19.50 -1.37
N ALA A 202 3.64 19.72 -2.30
CA ALA A 202 3.63 20.94 -3.08
C ALA A 202 3.38 22.16 -2.17
N PRO A 203 3.76 23.40 -2.58
CA PRO A 203 3.58 24.60 -1.76
C PRO A 203 2.17 24.76 -1.20
N ALA A 204 1.13 24.54 -2.00
CA ALA A 204 -0.26 24.53 -1.54
C ALA A 204 -0.52 23.49 -0.44
N GLY A 205 0.04 22.28 -0.60
CA GLY A 205 -0.07 21.20 0.38
C GLY A 205 0.60 21.53 1.71
N GLU A 206 1.78 22.16 1.68
CA GLU A 206 2.46 22.63 2.90
C GLU A 206 1.63 23.69 3.63
N ARG A 207 1.08 24.67 2.91
CA ARG A 207 0.24 25.73 3.50
C ARG A 207 -1.01 25.12 4.12
N TYR A 208 -1.65 24.21 3.41
CA TYR A 208 -2.84 23.51 3.91
C TYR A 208 -2.53 22.68 5.16
N ALA A 209 -1.50 21.85 5.15
CA ALA A 209 -1.09 21.07 6.30
C ALA A 209 -0.76 21.93 7.52
N ARG A 210 -0.05 23.04 7.33
CA ARG A 210 0.27 24.01 8.38
C ARG A 210 -1.01 24.62 8.98
N SER A 211 -1.96 24.99 8.12
CA SER A 211 -3.25 25.53 8.54
C SER A 211 -4.07 24.49 9.35
N MET A 212 -4.07 23.25 8.90
CA MET A 212 -4.73 22.15 9.61
C MET A 212 -4.12 21.91 11.01
N MET A 213 -2.79 21.97 11.13
CA MET A 213 -2.12 21.87 12.44
C MET A 213 -2.53 23.04 13.36
N ALA A 214 -2.77 24.23 12.81
CA ALA A 214 -3.28 25.38 13.54
C ALA A 214 -4.80 25.36 13.78
N GLY A 215 -5.53 24.29 13.42
CA GLY A 215 -6.98 24.16 13.62
C GLY A 215 -7.80 25.05 12.69
N ARG A 216 -7.35 25.24 11.45
CA ARG A 216 -8.05 26.07 10.47
C ARG A 216 -8.10 25.37 9.13
N LEU A 217 -9.26 25.42 8.47
CA LEU A 217 -9.40 25.07 7.07
C LEU A 217 -9.06 26.27 6.20
N ILE A 218 -8.29 26.06 5.13
CA ILE A 218 -8.08 27.07 4.09
C ILE A 218 -8.51 26.54 2.74
N GLY A 219 -8.96 27.42 1.89
CA GLY A 219 -9.19 27.20 0.48
C GLY A 219 -8.45 28.26 -0.35
N GLN A 220 -8.66 28.20 -1.65
CA GLN A 220 -8.04 29.12 -2.60
C GLN A 220 -9.09 29.61 -3.58
N ARG A 221 -9.24 30.93 -3.72
CA ARG A 221 -10.25 31.56 -4.59
C ARG A 221 -9.63 31.93 -5.93
N CYS A 222 -10.22 31.43 -7.02
CA CYS A 222 -9.82 31.88 -8.35
C CYS A 222 -10.26 33.34 -8.60
N PRO A 223 -9.36 34.24 -9.02
CA PRO A 223 -9.72 35.64 -9.31
C PRO A 223 -10.56 35.80 -10.58
N THR A 224 -10.59 34.82 -11.47
CA THR A 224 -11.32 34.85 -12.75
C THR A 224 -12.74 34.33 -12.58
N CYS A 225 -12.92 33.06 -12.15
CA CYS A 225 -14.25 32.48 -11.99
C CYS A 225 -14.85 32.63 -10.59
N ALA A 226 -14.11 33.20 -9.65
CA ALA A 226 -14.47 33.40 -8.24
C ALA A 226 -14.73 32.13 -7.42
N LYS A 227 -14.60 30.93 -8.03
CA LYS A 227 -14.78 29.64 -7.35
C LYS A 227 -13.69 29.41 -6.30
N VAL A 228 -14.08 28.74 -5.20
CA VAL A 228 -13.21 28.40 -4.08
C VAL A 228 -12.97 26.91 -4.04
N TYR A 229 -11.71 26.51 -3.98
CA TYR A 229 -11.29 25.12 -3.91
C TYR A 229 -10.65 24.83 -2.55
N ALA A 230 -11.02 23.71 -1.93
CA ALA A 230 -10.38 23.19 -0.74
C ALA A 230 -10.09 21.68 -0.93
N PRO A 231 -8.85 21.21 -0.67
CA PRO A 231 -7.64 22.00 -0.34
C PRO A 231 -7.17 22.95 -1.46
N PRO A 232 -6.29 23.94 -1.15
CA PRO A 232 -5.61 24.77 -2.16
C PRO A 232 -4.87 23.92 -3.19
N ARG A 233 -4.80 24.38 -4.44
CA ARG A 233 -4.24 23.59 -5.57
C ARG A 233 -3.13 24.28 -6.33
N ASP A 234 -2.92 25.59 -6.11
CA ASP A 234 -2.02 26.49 -6.84
C ASP A 234 -2.35 26.61 -8.35
N PHE A 235 -3.55 26.19 -8.74
CA PHE A 235 -4.12 26.44 -10.08
C PHE A 235 -5.64 26.34 -10.04
N CYS A 236 -6.30 27.03 -10.97
CA CYS A 236 -7.73 26.90 -11.18
C CYS A 236 -8.01 25.77 -12.20
N PRO A 237 -8.76 24.72 -11.84
CA PRO A 237 -9.06 23.64 -12.77
C PRO A 237 -10.02 24.03 -13.92
N ILE A 238 -10.77 25.11 -13.77
CA ILE A 238 -11.69 25.61 -14.79
C ILE A 238 -10.99 26.55 -15.75
N ASP A 239 -10.27 27.57 -15.21
CA ASP A 239 -9.64 28.60 -16.04
C ASP A 239 -8.22 28.23 -16.47
N GLY A 240 -7.63 27.16 -15.88
CA GLY A 240 -6.27 26.73 -16.19
C GLY A 240 -5.17 27.71 -15.81
N ILE A 241 -5.47 28.71 -14.97
CA ILE A 241 -4.51 29.73 -14.53
C ILE A 241 -3.78 29.33 -13.25
N PRO A 242 -2.52 29.72 -13.06
CA PRO A 242 -1.82 29.54 -11.80
C PRO A 242 -2.45 30.39 -10.70
N LEU A 243 -2.43 29.88 -9.48
CA LEU A 243 -2.80 30.56 -8.25
C LEU A 243 -1.61 30.53 -7.30
N ASP A 244 -1.59 31.41 -6.32
CA ASP A 244 -0.57 31.43 -5.28
C ASP A 244 -1.18 31.73 -3.89
N GLU A 245 -0.36 31.92 -2.89
CA GLU A 245 -0.81 32.14 -1.51
C GLU A 245 -1.67 33.41 -1.31
N SER A 246 -1.61 34.37 -2.22
CA SER A 246 -2.41 35.58 -2.13
C SER A 246 -3.90 35.36 -2.37
N GLN A 247 -4.27 34.22 -2.95
CA GLN A 247 -5.64 33.77 -3.15
C GLN A 247 -6.13 32.84 -2.04
N ASP A 248 -5.28 32.50 -1.06
CA ASP A 248 -5.69 31.66 0.08
C ASP A 248 -6.66 32.43 0.99
N LEU A 249 -7.66 31.71 1.50
CA LEU A 249 -8.63 32.24 2.46
C LEU A 249 -8.97 31.21 3.52
N VAL A 250 -9.28 31.67 4.72
CA VAL A 250 -9.79 30.80 5.80
C VAL A 250 -11.25 30.49 5.51
N LEU A 251 -11.59 29.20 5.62
CA LEU A 251 -12.93 28.70 5.39
C LEU A 251 -13.64 28.41 6.70
N PRO A 252 -14.99 28.47 6.73
CA PRO A 252 -15.77 27.89 7.82
C PRO A 252 -15.49 26.39 7.96
N ASP A 253 -15.45 25.92 9.19
CA ASP A 253 -15.34 24.49 9.50
C ASP A 253 -16.74 23.82 9.58
N ARG A 254 -17.66 24.27 8.73
CA ARG A 254 -19.04 23.83 8.61
C ARG A 254 -19.36 23.48 7.17
N GLY A 255 -20.31 22.59 6.99
CA GLY A 255 -20.71 22.17 5.66
C GLY A 255 -22.00 21.34 5.67
N VAL A 256 -22.25 20.70 4.55
CA VAL A 256 -23.41 19.82 4.33
C VAL A 256 -22.93 18.44 3.84
N VAL A 257 -23.57 17.40 4.37
CA VAL A 257 -23.40 16.03 3.86
C VAL A 257 -24.09 15.95 2.50
N THR A 258 -23.33 15.65 1.45
CA THR A 258 -23.88 15.51 0.11
C THR A 258 -24.15 14.06 -0.28
N ASN A 259 -23.36 13.15 0.27
CA ASN A 259 -23.41 11.72 -0.01
C ASN A 259 -22.84 10.96 1.20
N PHE A 260 -23.25 9.71 1.39
CA PHE A 260 -22.70 8.85 2.42
C PHE A 260 -22.71 7.38 2.02
N THR A 261 -21.90 6.60 2.70
CA THR A 261 -21.91 5.14 2.61
C THR A 261 -21.79 4.53 4.01
N ILE A 262 -22.57 3.48 4.24
CA ILE A 262 -22.41 2.65 5.44
C ILE A 262 -21.46 1.53 5.07
N VAL A 263 -20.27 1.52 5.67
CA VAL A 263 -19.27 0.49 5.46
C VAL A 263 -19.55 -0.67 6.40
N THR A 264 -19.90 -1.81 5.82
CA THR A 264 -20.01 -3.05 6.59
C THR A 264 -18.60 -3.59 6.79
N PRO A 265 -18.16 -3.87 8.02
CA PRO A 265 -16.85 -4.41 8.28
C PRO A 265 -16.58 -5.67 7.47
N VAL A 266 -15.47 -5.69 6.78
CA VAL A 266 -14.94 -6.87 6.10
C VAL A 266 -13.68 -7.26 6.87
N ALA A 267 -13.63 -8.50 7.36
CA ALA A 267 -12.47 -9.00 8.10
C ALA A 267 -11.26 -9.12 7.14
N TYR A 268 -10.45 -8.07 7.09
CA TYR A 268 -9.17 -8.08 6.39
C TYR A 268 -8.06 -7.53 7.31
N PRO A 269 -6.82 -7.95 7.13
CA PRO A 269 -5.70 -7.49 7.95
C PRO A 269 -5.57 -5.96 7.91
N GLY A 270 -5.37 -5.35 9.07
CA GLY A 270 -5.22 -3.90 9.20
C GLY A 270 -6.52 -3.12 9.40
N GLN A 271 -7.68 -3.73 9.26
CA GLN A 271 -8.96 -3.09 9.60
C GLN A 271 -9.07 -2.91 11.10
N LYS A 272 -9.40 -1.69 11.53
CA LYS A 272 -9.58 -1.33 12.95
C LYS A 272 -11.03 -1.41 13.38
N GLU A 273 -11.95 -1.08 12.48
CA GLU A 273 -13.38 -1.09 12.74
C GLU A 273 -13.91 -2.52 12.73
N THR A 274 -14.67 -2.88 13.76
CA THR A 274 -15.32 -4.19 13.91
C THR A 274 -16.85 -4.11 13.73
N GLU A 275 -17.39 -2.91 13.77
CA GLU A 275 -18.81 -2.62 13.60
C GLU A 275 -19.04 -1.77 12.35
N PRO A 276 -20.25 -1.79 11.75
CA PRO A 276 -20.58 -0.90 10.64
C PRO A 276 -20.37 0.57 11.01
N PHE A 277 -19.75 1.33 10.11
CA PHE A 277 -19.50 2.75 10.29
C PHE A 277 -19.84 3.53 9.03
N VAL A 278 -20.03 4.85 9.16
CA VAL A 278 -20.39 5.72 8.05
C VAL A 278 -19.19 6.56 7.61
N ARG A 279 -19.09 6.74 6.31
CA ARG A 279 -18.27 7.77 5.67
C ARG A 279 -19.14 8.68 4.84
N VAL A 280 -18.88 9.98 4.91
CA VAL A 280 -19.64 11.02 4.21
C VAL A 280 -18.76 11.84 3.30
N SER A 281 -19.35 12.39 2.26
CA SER A 281 -18.75 13.50 1.50
C SER A 281 -19.31 14.80 2.06
N VAL A 282 -18.42 15.71 2.46
CA VAL A 282 -18.78 17.02 3.01
C VAL A 282 -18.46 18.10 2.01
N LEU A 283 -19.48 18.88 1.64
CA LEU A 283 -19.30 20.13 0.92
C LEU A 283 -19.25 21.26 1.96
N LEU A 284 -18.09 21.88 2.07
CA LEU A 284 -17.92 23.04 2.94
C LEU A 284 -18.77 24.23 2.49
N ASP A 285 -19.13 25.05 3.40
CA ASP A 285 -19.76 26.33 3.08
C ASP A 285 -18.78 27.18 2.24
N GLU A 286 -19.31 27.84 1.21
CA GLU A 286 -18.54 28.72 0.31
C GLU A 286 -17.47 28.00 -0.59
N VAL A 287 -17.52 26.70 -0.72
CA VAL A 287 -16.58 25.89 -1.54
C VAL A 287 -17.31 25.19 -2.66
N GLU A 288 -16.66 25.00 -3.80
CA GLU A 288 -17.16 24.27 -4.97
C GLU A 288 -16.52 22.87 -5.14
N ALA A 289 -15.99 22.29 -4.07
CA ALA A 289 -15.40 20.96 -4.11
C ALA A 289 -15.71 20.19 -2.82
N LEU A 290 -15.91 18.89 -2.97
CA LEU A 290 -16.13 17.99 -1.85
C LEU A 290 -14.84 17.70 -1.10
N LEU A 291 -14.88 17.74 0.22
CA LEU A 291 -13.95 16.99 1.04
C LEU A 291 -14.31 15.51 0.90
N GLY A 292 -13.33 14.69 0.53
CA GLY A 292 -13.50 13.26 0.33
C GLY A 292 -14.05 12.53 1.56
N LEU A 293 -14.09 11.22 1.54
CA LEU A 293 -14.70 10.37 2.56
C LEU A 293 -14.28 10.74 3.99
N GLN A 294 -15.19 11.37 4.71
CA GLN A 294 -14.98 11.89 6.06
C GLN A 294 -15.68 11.03 7.11
N PRO A 295 -15.12 10.82 8.31
CA PRO A 295 -15.83 10.19 9.41
C PRO A 295 -16.93 11.09 9.95
N VAL A 296 -18.01 10.50 10.41
CA VAL A 296 -19.09 11.18 11.15
C VAL A 296 -19.01 10.73 12.60
N VAL A 297 -19.26 11.64 13.51
CA VAL A 297 -19.25 11.41 14.95
C VAL A 297 -20.53 11.96 15.60
N ASP A 298 -20.85 11.50 16.79
CA ASP A 298 -22.00 11.96 17.60
C ASP A 298 -23.38 11.79 16.90
N VAL A 299 -23.49 10.80 16.01
CA VAL A 299 -24.74 10.47 15.31
C VAL A 299 -24.80 8.96 15.03
N ALA A 300 -26.00 8.38 15.11
CA ALA A 300 -26.19 6.98 14.71
C ALA A 300 -26.08 6.80 13.18
N ASN A 301 -25.58 5.66 12.74
CA ASN A 301 -25.36 5.39 11.31
C ASN A 301 -26.64 5.56 10.47
N GLU A 302 -27.78 5.13 11.01
CA GLU A 302 -29.11 5.20 10.39
C GLU A 302 -29.68 6.62 10.29
N ASP A 303 -29.17 7.55 11.08
CA ASP A 303 -29.62 8.95 11.08
C ASP A 303 -28.84 9.83 10.09
N VAL A 304 -27.73 9.32 9.53
CA VAL A 304 -26.94 10.05 8.53
C VAL A 304 -27.68 10.12 7.20
N ARG A 305 -27.75 11.33 6.64
CA ARG A 305 -28.51 11.58 5.40
C ARG A 305 -27.94 12.76 4.61
N PRO A 306 -28.17 12.82 3.30
CA PRO A 306 -27.85 14.01 2.50
C PRO A 306 -28.64 15.23 3.00
N GLY A 307 -28.02 16.39 2.93
CA GLY A 307 -28.60 17.65 3.43
C GLY A 307 -28.27 17.93 4.89
N MET A 308 -27.85 16.95 5.68
CA MET A 308 -27.49 17.13 7.08
C MET A 308 -26.40 18.20 7.23
N ARG A 309 -26.65 19.20 8.08
CA ARG A 309 -25.67 20.23 8.43
C ARG A 309 -24.68 19.69 9.45
N VAL A 310 -23.40 19.85 9.16
CA VAL A 310 -22.32 19.31 9.99
C VAL A 310 -21.25 20.36 10.27
N GLU A 311 -20.53 20.19 11.38
CA GLU A 311 -19.35 20.96 11.74
C GLU A 311 -18.18 20.05 12.09
N ALA A 312 -16.96 20.51 11.86
CA ALA A 312 -15.75 19.75 12.13
C ALA A 312 -15.49 19.61 13.64
N VAL A 313 -15.15 18.40 14.07
CA VAL A 313 -14.64 18.14 15.41
C VAL A 313 -13.13 18.06 15.32
N TRP A 314 -12.46 19.14 15.72
CA TRP A 314 -11.01 19.22 15.69
C TRP A 314 -10.39 18.37 16.79
N LEU A 315 -9.29 17.68 16.45
CA LEU A 315 -8.43 17.07 17.46
C LEU A 315 -7.80 18.17 18.35
N PRO A 316 -7.54 17.87 19.63
CA PRO A 316 -6.72 18.74 20.48
C PRO A 316 -5.39 19.06 19.76
N GLU A 317 -4.87 20.27 19.93
CA GLU A 317 -3.66 20.71 19.22
C GLU A 317 -2.47 19.76 19.41
N ALA A 318 -2.30 19.23 20.63
CA ALA A 318 -1.23 18.29 20.97
C ALA A 318 -1.37 16.89 20.28
N GLU A 319 -2.56 16.57 19.77
CA GLU A 319 -2.87 15.29 19.10
C GLU A 319 -2.86 15.42 17.58
N ARG A 320 -2.76 16.65 17.05
CA ARG A 320 -2.71 16.85 15.59
C ARG A 320 -1.37 16.41 15.03
N SER A 321 -1.39 15.69 13.93
CA SER A 321 -0.21 15.17 13.26
C SER A 321 -0.22 15.46 11.77
N ALA A 322 0.83 16.09 11.28
CA ALA A 322 1.04 16.27 9.85
C ALA A 322 1.54 14.99 9.16
N ASP A 323 2.05 14.02 9.91
CA ASP A 323 2.47 12.72 9.36
C ASP A 323 1.27 11.93 8.82
N GLU A 324 0.12 12.05 9.48
CA GLU A 324 -1.14 11.46 9.03
C GLU A 324 -1.67 12.08 7.73
N PHE A 325 -1.20 13.27 7.37
CA PHE A 325 -1.59 13.95 6.13
C PHE A 325 -1.20 13.18 4.86
N GLY A 326 -0.15 12.36 4.93
CA GLY A 326 0.25 11.44 3.87
C GLY A 326 -0.65 10.22 3.73
N ASN A 327 -1.37 9.85 4.77
CA ASN A 327 -2.28 8.70 4.77
C ASN A 327 -3.63 9.07 4.16
N ARG A 328 -3.66 9.27 2.85
CA ARG A 328 -4.80 9.84 2.11
C ARG A 328 -5.99 8.91 1.92
N GLY A 329 -6.01 7.74 2.51
CA GLY A 329 -7.13 6.81 2.34
C GLY A 329 -8.50 7.38 2.67
N TRP A 330 -8.54 8.44 3.49
CA TRP A 330 -9.78 9.02 4.04
C TRP A 330 -9.89 10.56 3.89
N GLY A 331 -9.12 11.15 2.99
CA GLY A 331 -9.28 12.55 2.64
C GLY A 331 -8.29 13.50 3.32
N ALA A 332 -8.37 14.76 2.94
CA ALA A 332 -7.38 15.80 3.24
C ALA A 332 -7.45 16.38 4.67
N THR A 333 -8.23 15.78 5.56
CA THR A 333 -8.41 16.24 6.95
C THR A 333 -7.84 15.29 7.99
N THR A 334 -7.31 14.15 7.55
CA THR A 334 -6.73 13.13 8.43
C THR A 334 -5.59 13.71 9.25
N GLY A 335 -5.57 13.39 10.54
CA GLY A 335 -4.56 13.87 11.48
C GLY A 335 -4.88 15.21 12.16
N ALA A 336 -5.95 15.92 11.76
CA ALA A 336 -6.35 17.16 12.40
C ALA A 336 -7.84 17.23 12.78
N ILE A 337 -8.72 16.61 12.00
CA ILE A 337 -10.17 16.53 12.26
C ILE A 337 -10.52 15.09 12.64
N ALA A 338 -11.09 14.92 13.81
CA ALA A 338 -11.56 13.61 14.30
C ALA A 338 -12.79 13.11 13.51
N GLY A 339 -13.64 14.02 13.09
CA GLY A 339 -14.85 13.72 12.34
C GLY A 339 -15.75 14.94 12.20
N TRP A 340 -16.93 14.70 11.65
CA TRP A 340 -17.96 15.73 11.44
C TRP A 340 -19.18 15.36 12.26
N ARG A 341 -19.69 16.29 13.04
CA ARG A 341 -20.90 16.08 13.87
C ARG A 341 -22.05 16.94 13.37
N PRO A 342 -23.33 16.49 13.55
CA PRO A 342 -24.48 17.28 13.24
C PRO A 342 -24.52 18.60 14.05
N THR A 343 -24.89 19.70 13.39
CA THR A 343 -25.07 21.00 14.07
C THR A 343 -26.43 21.13 14.76
N GLY A 344 -27.39 20.25 14.45
CA GLY A 344 -28.78 20.37 14.88
C GLY A 344 -29.61 21.37 14.04
N GLU A 345 -29.01 22.03 13.06
CA GLU A 345 -29.74 22.87 12.13
C GLU A 345 -30.62 22.04 11.18
N PRO A 346 -31.70 22.61 10.62
CA PRO A 346 -32.47 21.94 9.56
C PRO A 346 -31.61 21.51 8.39
N ASP A 347 -31.96 20.37 7.78
CA ASP A 347 -31.27 19.88 6.59
C ASP A 347 -31.33 20.90 5.46
N LEU A 348 -30.23 21.07 4.77
CA LEU A 348 -30.13 21.95 3.62
C LEU A 348 -30.76 21.25 2.40
N PRO A 349 -31.76 21.86 1.73
CA PRO A 349 -32.34 21.29 0.50
C PRO A 349 -31.27 21.11 -0.59
N VAL A 350 -31.39 20.04 -1.37
CA VAL A 350 -30.39 19.67 -2.41
C VAL A 350 -30.18 20.78 -3.44
N GLU A 351 -31.23 21.53 -3.78
CA GLU A 351 -31.19 22.63 -4.72
C GLU A 351 -30.27 23.80 -4.28
N ARG A 352 -29.94 23.84 -2.99
CA ARG A 352 -29.08 24.90 -2.42
C ARG A 352 -27.58 24.59 -2.51
N TYR A 353 -27.20 23.36 -2.89
CA TYR A 353 -25.79 22.97 -2.95
C TYR A 353 -25.43 22.11 -4.16
N LEU A 354 -26.41 21.63 -4.93
CA LEU A 354 -26.16 20.72 -6.04
C LEU A 354 -25.23 21.30 -7.13
N ASP A 355 -25.35 22.59 -7.41
CA ASP A 355 -24.52 23.31 -8.39
C ASP A 355 -23.06 23.50 -7.98
N ARG A 356 -22.74 23.22 -6.72
CA ARG A 356 -21.38 23.28 -6.17
C ARG A 356 -20.74 21.90 -6.02
N VAL A 357 -21.48 20.83 -6.30
CA VAL A 357 -20.97 19.45 -6.21
C VAL A 357 -20.42 19.05 -7.59
N PHE A 358 -19.12 18.71 -7.62
CA PHE A 358 -18.43 18.25 -8.82
C PHE A 358 -17.80 16.88 -8.57
#